data_0829d32fc48d15cdd0f9e3ba2799a2e5
#
_entry.id   0829d32fc48d15cdd0f9e3ba2799a2e5
#
_cell.length_a   1.000
_cell.length_b   1.000
_cell.length_c   1.000
_cell.angle_alpha   90.00
_cell.angle_beta   90.00
_cell.angle_gamma   90.00
#
_symmetry.space_group_name_H-M   'P 1'
#
loop_
_entity.id
_entity.type
_entity.pdbx_description
1 polymer ?
#
loop_
_entity_poly.entity_id
_entity_poly.type
_entity_poly.pdbx_seq_one_letter_code
_entity_poly.pdbx_strand_id
1 'polypeptide(L)'
;MKRIWLINPVAMPPQYEARIQTLKRAQYLRSNGFDVVIISGSYLHNTNINLIDDNSSYKFAEYEDGHKFIHIKTSNYSSNGFKRIYSILEFYIKVWWHASSFEKPDYISHLAAVPFGNITYFVAKKFKAKFIVDIVDLWPESFVAYGLVSKKNPLLKLAYWAEYWLYKKADLLIFSMEGGKDYIKEKKWDIEQGGKIDSNKIFYINNGVDLKDFDFNTINHKIKDEDLENHNNFKVIYIGSIRLANNVMQLIEAAEHLKDIKDIKFFIYGDGEDRATLEKFCNEKQLNNIIFKKKWVELKFVPYILSKSSLNILNYKPSSILRYGGSQSKSFQYMASGKPICANVKMNYCPIEKFNIGIAEEFKDSKEYANAILSFYKMNKKEYTTICSNARKASENYDYELLTTRYIELINRI
;
A
#
# COMPACT_ATOMS: atom_id res chain seq x y z
N MET A 1 -28.54 6.39 11.02
CA MET A 1 -27.35 5.91 10.26
C MET A 1 -26.11 6.30 11.04
N LYS A 2 -25.18 5.36 11.32
CA LYS A 2 -23.94 5.68 12.05
C LYS A 2 -22.98 6.40 11.12
N ARG A 3 -22.34 7.47 11.63
CA ARG A 3 -21.38 8.26 10.86
C ARG A 3 -19.95 7.92 11.22
N ILE A 4 -19.10 7.72 10.20
CA ILE A 4 -17.68 7.48 10.36
C ILE A 4 -16.86 8.54 9.62
N TRP A 5 -15.88 9.12 10.30
CA TRP A 5 -14.85 9.93 9.69
C TRP A 5 -13.62 9.07 9.42
N LEU A 6 -13.19 9.04 8.16
CA LEU A 6 -11.91 8.45 7.75
C LEU A 6 -10.89 9.58 7.63
N ILE A 7 -10.03 9.75 8.63
CA ILE A 7 -9.03 10.83 8.66
C ILE A 7 -7.73 10.32 8.04
N ASN A 8 -7.46 10.78 6.83
CA ASN A 8 -6.26 10.45 6.07
C ASN A 8 -5.71 11.72 5.38
N PRO A 9 -4.65 12.37 5.92
CA PRO A 9 -4.14 13.63 5.38
C PRO A 9 -3.67 13.56 3.94
N VAL A 10 -3.42 12.38 3.40
CA VAL A 10 -2.90 12.16 2.04
C VAL A 10 -3.90 11.45 1.13
N ALA A 11 -5.16 11.25 1.55
CA ALA A 11 -6.20 10.73 0.66
C ALA A 11 -6.50 11.75 -0.44
N MET A 12 -6.71 11.24 -1.64
CA MET A 12 -6.99 12.04 -2.82
C MET A 12 -8.40 11.74 -3.33
N PRO A 13 -9.01 12.67 -4.06
CA PRO A 13 -10.23 12.41 -4.82
C PRO A 13 -10.06 11.27 -5.84
N PRO A 14 -11.15 10.59 -6.22
CA PRO A 14 -11.08 9.41 -7.10
C PRO A 14 -10.28 9.60 -8.39
N GLN A 15 -10.39 10.77 -9.02
CA GLN A 15 -9.69 11.07 -10.29
C GLN A 15 -8.16 11.19 -10.15
N TYR A 16 -7.64 11.35 -8.92
CA TYR A 16 -6.19 11.50 -8.66
C TYR A 16 -5.62 10.34 -7.85
N GLU A 17 -6.46 9.45 -7.31
CA GLU A 17 -6.03 8.45 -6.33
C GLU A 17 -5.47 7.21 -6.99
N ALA A 18 -4.21 6.94 -6.73
CA ALA A 18 -3.56 5.67 -7.08
C ALA A 18 -3.60 4.64 -5.92
N ARG A 19 -3.94 5.07 -4.71
CA ARG A 19 -4.01 4.25 -3.49
C ARG A 19 -5.45 4.09 -3.05
N ILE A 20 -6.16 3.19 -3.67
CA ILE A 20 -7.62 3.06 -3.59
C ILE A 20 -8.15 2.57 -2.23
N GLN A 21 -7.30 2.16 -1.27
CA GLN A 21 -7.73 1.56 0.00
C GLN A 21 -8.76 2.41 0.76
N THR A 22 -8.49 3.72 0.94
CA THR A 22 -9.41 4.61 1.67
C THR A 22 -10.74 4.76 0.92
N LEU A 23 -10.68 4.93 -0.40
CA LEU A 23 -11.87 5.05 -1.25
C LEU A 23 -12.71 3.77 -1.22
N LYS A 24 -12.08 2.61 -1.40
CA LYS A 24 -12.78 1.32 -1.40
C LYS A 24 -13.40 1.01 -0.02
N ARG A 25 -12.67 1.28 1.07
CA ARG A 25 -13.25 1.18 2.40
C ARG A 25 -14.47 2.11 2.56
N ALA A 26 -14.37 3.37 2.13
CA ALA A 26 -15.48 4.31 2.18
C ALA A 26 -16.67 3.83 1.34
N GLN A 27 -16.44 3.32 0.13
CA GLN A 27 -17.44 2.76 -0.76
C GLN A 27 -18.21 1.62 -0.07
N TYR A 28 -17.50 0.60 0.43
CA TYR A 28 -18.12 -0.57 1.05
C TYR A 28 -18.73 -0.28 2.43
N LEU A 29 -18.22 0.66 3.19
CA LEU A 29 -18.89 1.16 4.41
C LEU A 29 -20.23 1.81 4.07
N ARG A 30 -20.29 2.65 3.02
CA ARG A 30 -21.55 3.26 2.57
C ARG A 30 -22.56 2.21 2.11
N SER A 31 -22.12 1.23 1.33
CA SER A 31 -22.98 0.12 0.88
C SER A 31 -23.56 -0.69 2.04
N ASN A 32 -22.92 -0.64 3.22
CA ASN A 32 -23.38 -1.27 4.46
C ASN A 32 -24.08 -0.28 5.41
N GLY A 33 -24.56 0.85 4.92
CA GLY A 33 -25.44 1.77 5.65
C GLY A 33 -24.72 2.74 6.60
N PHE A 34 -23.41 2.99 6.43
CA PHE A 34 -22.72 4.07 7.13
C PHE A 34 -22.76 5.37 6.33
N ASP A 35 -22.86 6.49 7.03
CA ASP A 35 -22.56 7.80 6.46
C ASP A 35 -21.07 8.07 6.62
N VAL A 36 -20.33 8.07 5.49
CA VAL A 36 -18.88 8.10 5.49
C VAL A 36 -18.38 9.44 4.96
N VAL A 37 -17.49 10.07 5.72
CA VAL A 37 -16.82 11.29 5.32
C VAL A 37 -15.30 11.08 5.38
N ILE A 38 -14.61 11.35 4.28
CA ILE A 38 -13.14 11.33 4.21
C ILE A 38 -12.63 12.73 4.52
N ILE A 39 -11.79 12.86 5.56
CA ILE A 39 -11.14 14.14 5.90
C ILE A 39 -9.69 14.06 5.42
N SER A 40 -9.32 14.92 4.46
CA SER A 40 -8.00 14.93 3.82
C SER A 40 -7.40 16.32 3.70
N GLY A 41 -6.09 16.38 3.45
CA GLY A 41 -5.44 17.64 3.09
C GLY A 41 -5.84 18.09 1.68
N SER A 42 -5.86 19.40 1.45
CA SER A 42 -6.19 19.98 0.13
C SER A 42 -5.05 19.88 -0.86
N TYR A 43 -3.79 19.83 -0.40
CA TYR A 43 -2.63 19.67 -1.27
C TYR A 43 -2.40 18.20 -1.60
N LEU A 44 -2.51 17.86 -2.87
CA LEU A 44 -2.37 16.49 -3.34
C LEU A 44 -0.90 16.06 -3.36
N HIS A 45 -0.58 15.02 -2.62
CA HIS A 45 0.79 14.51 -2.46
C HIS A 45 1.41 14.06 -3.79
N ASN A 46 2.67 14.45 -4.06
CA ASN A 46 3.40 14.20 -5.31
C ASN A 46 2.76 14.85 -6.55
N THR A 47 1.98 15.92 -6.36
CA THR A 47 1.46 16.77 -7.43
C THR A 47 1.76 18.24 -7.13
N ASN A 48 1.37 19.13 -8.03
CA ASN A 48 1.37 20.58 -7.80
C ASN A 48 -0.05 21.13 -7.61
N ILE A 49 -1.00 20.26 -7.25
CA ILE A 49 -2.43 20.59 -7.17
C ILE A 49 -2.79 20.85 -5.71
N ASN A 50 -3.38 22.02 -5.44
CA ASN A 50 -4.09 22.30 -4.21
C ASN A 50 -5.58 22.49 -4.54
N LEU A 51 -6.46 21.75 -3.89
CA LEU A 51 -7.91 21.77 -4.15
C LEU A 51 -8.62 22.99 -3.57
N ILE A 52 -7.90 23.81 -2.77
CA ILE A 52 -8.39 25.06 -2.17
C ILE A 52 -7.39 26.16 -2.51
N ASP A 53 -7.77 27.00 -3.46
CA ASP A 53 -6.99 28.14 -3.97
C ASP A 53 -7.41 29.48 -3.36
N ASP A 54 -8.59 29.54 -2.74
CA ASP A 54 -9.13 30.70 -2.04
C ASP A 54 -8.68 30.77 -0.56
N ASN A 55 -9.25 31.71 0.24
CA ASN A 55 -8.93 31.85 1.65
C ASN A 55 -9.69 30.92 2.59
N SER A 56 -10.47 29.97 2.08
CA SER A 56 -11.23 29.03 2.88
C SER A 56 -10.30 28.08 3.64
N SER A 57 -10.61 27.82 4.92
CA SER A 57 -9.84 26.87 5.75
C SER A 57 -10.13 25.41 5.40
N TYR A 58 -11.30 25.13 4.84
CA TYR A 58 -11.74 23.81 4.40
C TYR A 58 -12.80 23.92 3.31
N LYS A 59 -13.02 22.81 2.58
CA LYS A 59 -14.00 22.71 1.50
C LYS A 59 -14.71 21.35 1.58
N PHE A 60 -16.04 21.36 1.55
CA PHE A 60 -16.83 20.17 1.33
C PHE A 60 -16.87 19.83 -0.16
N ALA A 61 -16.74 18.55 -0.48
CA ALA A 61 -16.86 18.06 -1.84
C ALA A 61 -17.56 16.69 -1.84
N GLU A 62 -18.47 16.52 -2.79
CA GLU A 62 -19.03 15.21 -3.11
C GLU A 62 -18.68 14.90 -4.55
N TYR A 63 -18.12 13.72 -4.80
CA TYR A 63 -17.64 13.28 -6.10
C TYR A 63 -18.67 12.38 -6.77
N GLU A 64 -18.59 12.23 -8.10
CA GLU A 64 -19.58 11.52 -8.91
C GLU A 64 -19.83 10.07 -8.46
N ASP A 65 -18.82 9.42 -7.89
CA ASP A 65 -18.93 8.09 -7.28
C ASP A 65 -19.57 8.10 -5.89
N GLY A 66 -20.03 9.28 -5.42
CA GLY A 66 -20.68 9.52 -4.15
C GLY A 66 -19.74 9.60 -2.95
N HIS A 67 -18.43 9.66 -3.11
CA HIS A 67 -17.51 9.90 -1.99
C HIS A 67 -17.65 11.34 -1.47
N LYS A 68 -17.88 11.46 -0.16
CA LYS A 68 -17.94 12.75 0.54
C LYS A 68 -16.58 13.05 1.17
N PHE A 69 -16.05 14.23 0.85
CA PHE A 69 -14.79 14.72 1.40
C PHE A 69 -14.96 16.02 2.16
N ILE A 70 -14.12 16.20 3.17
CA ILE A 70 -13.78 17.50 3.74
C ILE A 70 -12.30 17.71 3.49
N HIS A 71 -11.97 18.54 2.52
CA HIS A 71 -10.59 18.94 2.26
C HIS A 71 -10.20 20.06 3.20
N ILE A 72 -9.14 19.86 3.96
CA ILE A 72 -8.58 20.87 4.88
C ILE A 72 -7.45 21.60 4.16
N LYS A 73 -7.51 22.94 4.09
CA LYS A 73 -6.47 23.72 3.44
C LYS A 73 -5.13 23.52 4.12
N THR A 74 -4.17 23.04 3.34
CA THR A 74 -2.79 22.82 3.78
C THR A 74 -1.79 23.50 2.85
N SER A 75 -0.63 23.82 3.42
CA SER A 75 0.47 24.43 2.68
C SER A 75 1.04 23.49 1.63
N ASN A 76 1.44 24.05 0.49
CA ASN A 76 2.07 23.33 -0.60
C ASN A 76 3.50 22.91 -0.22
N TYR A 77 3.93 21.74 -0.72
CA TYR A 77 5.31 21.26 -0.57
C TYR A 77 5.77 20.52 -1.83
N SER A 78 7.04 20.66 -2.19
CA SER A 78 7.61 20.05 -3.39
C SER A 78 8.43 18.79 -3.10
N SER A 79 8.72 18.49 -1.83
CA SER A 79 9.58 17.36 -1.44
C SER A 79 9.20 16.79 -0.06
N ASN A 80 9.78 15.66 0.30
CA ASN A 80 9.56 14.98 1.59
C ASN A 80 10.30 15.64 2.78
N GLY A 81 10.54 16.95 2.75
CA GLY A 81 11.25 17.71 3.78
C GLY A 81 10.35 18.34 4.85
N PHE A 82 10.90 19.36 5.55
CA PHE A 82 10.22 20.07 6.63
C PHE A 82 8.87 20.70 6.22
N LYS A 83 8.73 21.16 4.98
CA LYS A 83 7.47 21.73 4.48
C LYS A 83 6.34 20.71 4.48
N ARG A 84 6.63 19.43 4.17
CA ARG A 84 5.65 18.34 4.26
C ARG A 84 5.24 18.09 5.71
N ILE A 85 6.22 18.06 6.64
CA ILE A 85 5.95 17.86 8.07
C ILE A 85 5.06 18.99 8.59
N TYR A 86 5.36 20.23 8.21
CA TYR A 86 4.55 21.40 8.55
C TYR A 86 3.12 21.30 7.99
N SER A 87 2.96 20.94 6.71
CA SER A 87 1.66 20.73 6.07
C SER A 87 0.81 19.67 6.79
N ILE A 88 1.44 18.59 7.25
CA ILE A 88 0.76 17.53 8.02
C ILE A 88 0.34 18.05 9.41
N LEU A 89 1.19 18.79 10.10
CA LEU A 89 0.86 19.41 11.39
C LEU A 89 -0.28 20.41 11.24
N GLU A 90 -0.21 21.27 10.23
CA GLU A 90 -1.26 22.23 9.87
C GLU A 90 -2.61 21.52 9.65
N PHE A 91 -2.60 20.41 8.92
CA PHE A 91 -3.79 19.59 8.69
C PHE A 91 -4.44 19.17 10.02
N TYR A 92 -3.68 18.55 10.93
CA TYR A 92 -4.27 18.05 12.18
C TYR A 92 -4.74 19.16 13.12
N ILE A 93 -4.01 20.29 13.20
CA ILE A 93 -4.42 21.47 13.98
C ILE A 93 -5.74 22.01 13.43
N LYS A 94 -5.86 22.18 12.11
CA LYS A 94 -7.08 22.69 11.47
C LYS A 94 -8.24 21.71 11.60
N VAL A 95 -8.01 20.38 11.48
CA VAL A 95 -9.04 19.36 11.77
C VAL A 95 -9.58 19.54 13.19
N TRP A 96 -8.69 19.66 14.18
CA TRP A 96 -9.11 19.86 15.58
C TRP A 96 -9.90 21.15 15.78
N TRP A 97 -9.45 22.23 15.15
CA TRP A 97 -10.06 23.56 15.28
C TRP A 97 -11.45 23.60 14.64
N HIS A 98 -11.57 23.10 13.42
CA HIS A 98 -12.83 23.17 12.66
C HIS A 98 -13.76 21.96 12.88
N ALA A 99 -13.37 20.97 13.68
CA ALA A 99 -14.15 19.77 13.88
C ALA A 99 -15.62 20.03 14.30
N SER A 100 -15.87 21.11 15.09
CA SER A 100 -17.23 21.48 15.53
C SER A 100 -18.11 22.05 14.42
N SER A 101 -17.55 22.43 13.28
CA SER A 101 -18.28 22.88 12.10
C SER A 101 -18.75 21.72 11.23
N PHE A 102 -18.33 20.50 11.57
CA PHE A 102 -18.69 19.30 10.84
C PHE A 102 -19.75 18.50 11.59
N GLU A 103 -20.55 17.74 10.87
CA GLU A 103 -21.53 16.88 11.47
C GLU A 103 -20.88 15.79 12.34
N LYS A 104 -21.41 15.61 13.57
CA LYS A 104 -20.83 14.75 14.60
C LYS A 104 -20.63 13.30 14.12
N PRO A 105 -19.43 12.69 14.28
CA PRO A 105 -19.18 11.29 13.99
C PRO A 105 -19.53 10.40 15.20
N ASP A 106 -19.90 9.14 14.92
CA ASP A 106 -19.95 8.07 15.91
C ASP A 106 -18.59 7.37 16.02
N TYR A 107 -17.88 7.29 14.89
CA TYR A 107 -16.56 6.67 14.78
C TYR A 107 -15.57 7.61 14.09
N ILE A 108 -14.34 7.61 14.58
CA ILE A 108 -13.20 8.24 13.90
C ILE A 108 -12.14 7.19 13.65
N SER A 109 -11.89 6.88 12.38
CA SER A 109 -10.78 6.04 11.93
C SER A 109 -9.63 6.93 11.47
N HIS A 110 -8.51 6.84 12.16
CA HIS A 110 -7.29 7.58 11.87
C HIS A 110 -6.26 6.70 11.17
N LEU A 111 -5.85 7.09 9.97
CA LEU A 111 -4.76 6.42 9.26
C LEU A 111 -3.40 6.83 9.83
N ALA A 112 -2.77 5.94 10.58
CA ALA A 112 -1.49 6.19 11.26
C ALA A 112 -0.29 5.90 10.35
N ALA A 113 -0.11 6.76 9.34
CA ALA A 113 1.04 6.69 8.43
C ALA A 113 1.97 7.92 8.54
N VAL A 114 1.65 8.86 9.44
CA VAL A 114 2.32 10.15 9.53
C VAL A 114 2.34 10.66 10.98
N PRO A 115 3.30 11.54 11.36
CA PRO A 115 3.36 12.13 12.68
C PRO A 115 2.13 13.01 12.99
N PHE A 116 1.96 13.34 14.27
CA PHE A 116 0.93 14.24 14.83
C PHE A 116 -0.51 13.69 14.86
N GLY A 117 -0.75 12.44 14.45
CA GLY A 117 -2.06 11.79 14.52
C GLY A 117 -2.68 11.73 15.93
N ASN A 118 -1.86 11.92 16.97
CA ASN A 118 -2.31 12.04 18.36
C ASN A 118 -3.38 13.13 18.55
N ILE A 119 -3.37 14.18 17.74
CA ILE A 119 -4.37 15.25 17.77
C ILE A 119 -5.76 14.71 17.45
N THR A 120 -5.87 13.69 16.59
CA THR A 120 -7.15 13.08 16.22
C THR A 120 -7.87 12.44 17.41
N TYR A 121 -7.13 11.94 18.40
CA TYR A 121 -7.73 11.44 19.65
C TYR A 121 -8.52 12.52 20.39
N PHE A 122 -8.00 13.75 20.44
CA PHE A 122 -8.71 14.85 21.10
C PHE A 122 -9.99 15.23 20.37
N VAL A 123 -10.01 15.09 19.04
CA VAL A 123 -11.23 15.24 18.22
C VAL A 123 -12.23 14.15 18.59
N ALA A 124 -11.80 12.88 18.65
CA ALA A 124 -12.66 11.78 19.05
C ALA A 124 -13.24 11.97 20.45
N LYS A 125 -12.40 12.37 21.41
CA LYS A 125 -12.83 12.66 22.79
C LYS A 125 -13.86 13.79 22.85
N LYS A 126 -13.69 14.87 22.07
CA LYS A 126 -14.61 16.01 22.00
C LYS A 126 -16.02 15.57 21.60
N PHE A 127 -16.13 14.65 20.65
CA PHE A 127 -17.41 14.12 20.16
C PHE A 127 -17.91 12.88 20.91
N LYS A 128 -17.12 12.33 21.83
CA LYS A 128 -17.35 11.03 22.45
C LYS A 128 -17.47 9.91 21.39
N ALA A 129 -16.76 10.06 20.28
CA ALA A 129 -16.69 9.09 19.20
C ALA A 129 -15.72 7.97 19.54
N LYS A 130 -16.00 6.76 19.07
CA LYS A 130 -15.05 5.64 19.15
C LYS A 130 -13.83 5.90 18.27
N PHE A 131 -12.65 5.68 18.81
CA PHE A 131 -11.39 6.02 18.16
C PHE A 131 -10.67 4.77 17.67
N ILE A 132 -10.54 4.66 16.35
CA ILE A 132 -9.91 3.56 15.65
C ILE A 132 -8.61 4.08 15.05
N VAL A 133 -7.52 3.31 15.21
CA VAL A 133 -6.24 3.62 14.58
C VAL A 133 -5.91 2.53 13.57
N ASP A 134 -5.86 2.91 12.30
CA ASP A 134 -5.45 2.06 11.17
C ASP A 134 -3.96 2.22 10.93
N ILE A 135 -3.16 1.23 11.27
CA ILE A 135 -1.70 1.24 11.16
C ILE A 135 -1.31 0.61 9.81
N VAL A 136 -1.01 1.45 8.83
CA VAL A 136 -0.58 1.01 7.49
C VAL A 136 0.94 0.93 7.37
N ASP A 137 1.65 1.74 8.15
CA ASP A 137 3.10 1.73 8.27
C ASP A 137 3.49 1.85 9.75
N LEU A 138 4.52 1.12 10.18
CA LEU A 138 5.06 1.23 11.54
C LEU A 138 5.96 2.47 11.62
N TRP A 139 5.38 3.60 11.93
CA TRP A 139 6.12 4.84 12.14
C TRP A 139 6.35 5.06 13.65
N PRO A 140 7.58 5.29 14.13
CA PRO A 140 8.81 5.64 13.41
C PRO A 140 9.71 4.45 13.00
N GLU A 141 9.33 3.22 13.31
CA GLU A 141 10.15 2.02 13.06
C GLU A 141 10.61 1.89 11.60
N SER A 142 9.75 2.24 10.63
CA SER A 142 10.07 2.21 9.21
C SER A 142 11.29 3.08 8.87
N PHE A 143 11.39 4.29 9.44
CA PHE A 143 12.54 5.16 9.20
C PHE A 143 13.85 4.59 9.75
N VAL A 144 13.77 3.91 10.90
CA VAL A 144 14.92 3.22 11.50
C VAL A 144 15.32 2.01 10.65
N ALA A 145 14.35 1.22 10.22
CA ALA A 145 14.57 0.01 9.44
C ALA A 145 15.19 0.29 8.05
N TYR A 146 14.83 1.42 7.43
CA TYR A 146 15.44 1.87 6.17
C TYR A 146 16.71 2.71 6.34
N GLY A 147 17.19 2.91 7.59
CA GLY A 147 18.41 3.66 7.86
C GLY A 147 18.27 5.18 7.68
N LEU A 148 17.06 5.71 7.57
CA LEU A 148 16.80 7.14 7.39
C LEU A 148 16.99 7.93 8.69
N VAL A 149 16.82 7.28 9.85
CA VAL A 149 17.03 7.85 11.17
C VAL A 149 17.86 6.89 12.01
N SER A 150 18.92 7.40 12.62
CA SER A 150 19.78 6.62 13.53
C SER A 150 19.00 6.22 14.78
N LYS A 151 19.18 4.96 15.25
CA LYS A 151 18.64 4.48 16.53
C LYS A 151 19.07 5.33 17.74
N LYS A 152 20.17 6.08 17.62
CA LYS A 152 20.70 6.96 18.68
C LYS A 152 20.05 8.35 18.70
N ASN A 153 19.19 8.68 17.71
CA ASN A 153 18.56 9.99 17.65
C ASN A 153 17.60 10.18 18.84
N PRO A 154 17.77 11.25 19.66
CA PRO A 154 16.93 11.46 20.84
C PRO A 154 15.47 11.72 20.50
N LEU A 155 15.17 12.33 19.33
CA LEU A 155 13.80 12.57 18.86
C LEU A 155 13.06 11.25 18.59
N LEU A 156 13.78 10.17 18.33
CA LEU A 156 13.19 8.87 18.11
C LEU A 156 12.45 8.34 19.36
N LYS A 157 13.00 8.62 20.56
CA LYS A 157 12.34 8.25 21.84
C LYS A 157 10.99 8.96 21.97
N LEU A 158 10.92 10.24 21.60
CA LEU A 158 9.67 11.02 21.61
C LEU A 158 8.68 10.47 20.58
N ALA A 159 9.17 10.10 19.39
CA ALA A 159 8.32 9.52 18.34
C ALA A 159 7.73 8.17 18.78
N TYR A 160 8.52 7.26 19.36
CA TYR A 160 8.00 6.00 19.93
C TYR A 160 7.05 6.22 21.11
N TRP A 161 7.31 7.23 21.95
CA TRP A 161 6.40 7.59 23.03
C TRP A 161 5.05 8.07 22.48
N ALA A 162 5.07 8.91 21.41
CA ALA A 162 3.87 9.40 20.77
C ALA A 162 3.05 8.26 20.11
N GLU A 163 3.74 7.31 19.44
CA GLU A 163 3.14 6.10 18.89
C GLU A 163 2.49 5.24 19.98
N TYR A 164 3.25 4.91 21.04
CA TYR A 164 2.74 4.16 22.18
C TYR A 164 1.51 4.82 22.80
N TRP A 165 1.57 6.14 22.99
CA TRP A 165 0.47 6.93 23.56
C TRP A 165 -0.77 6.84 22.67
N LEU A 166 -0.62 6.98 21.36
CA LEU A 166 -1.69 6.87 20.37
C LEU A 166 -2.36 5.50 20.45
N TYR A 167 -1.55 4.44 20.40
CA TYR A 167 -2.04 3.06 20.45
C TYR A 167 -2.73 2.73 21.76
N LYS A 168 -2.24 3.23 22.88
CA LYS A 168 -2.87 3.08 24.18
C LYS A 168 -4.26 3.72 24.22
N LYS A 169 -4.45 4.86 23.53
CA LYS A 169 -5.71 5.63 23.57
C LYS A 169 -6.77 5.15 22.60
N ALA A 170 -6.42 4.37 21.60
CA ALA A 170 -7.36 3.81 20.65
C ALA A 170 -8.30 2.79 21.29
N ASP A 171 -9.56 2.76 20.85
CA ASP A 171 -10.53 1.71 21.17
C ASP A 171 -10.22 0.44 20.34
N LEU A 172 -9.78 0.60 19.08
CA LEU A 172 -9.30 -0.47 18.20
C LEU A 172 -7.97 -0.07 17.55
N LEU A 173 -7.10 -1.08 17.40
CA LEU A 173 -5.87 -1.01 16.60
C LEU A 173 -5.98 -2.00 15.45
N ILE A 174 -5.92 -1.49 14.22
CA ILE A 174 -6.01 -2.31 13.02
C ILE A 174 -4.70 -2.20 12.25
N PHE A 175 -3.92 -3.27 12.26
CA PHE A 175 -2.65 -3.34 11.54
C PHE A 175 -2.88 -3.89 10.14
N SER A 176 -2.26 -3.27 9.15
CA SER A 176 -2.23 -3.80 7.78
C SER A 176 -1.21 -4.93 7.59
N MET A 177 -0.34 -5.17 8.57
CA MET A 177 0.61 -6.26 8.64
C MET A 177 0.21 -7.26 9.73
N GLU A 178 0.31 -8.57 9.44
CA GLU A 178 -0.17 -9.65 10.32
C GLU A 178 0.60 -9.69 11.65
N GLY A 179 1.90 -9.35 11.65
CA GLY A 179 2.76 -9.28 12.83
C GLY A 179 2.60 -8.00 13.69
N GLY A 180 1.48 -7.28 13.57
CA GLY A 180 1.22 -6.09 14.41
C GLY A 180 1.23 -6.39 15.91
N LYS A 181 0.74 -7.56 16.34
CA LYS A 181 0.84 -8.00 17.75
C LYS A 181 2.29 -8.24 18.17
N ASP A 182 3.11 -8.83 17.29
CA ASP A 182 4.53 -9.08 17.56
C ASP A 182 5.29 -7.77 17.75
N TYR A 183 4.96 -6.77 16.93
CA TYR A 183 5.54 -5.43 17.08
C TYR A 183 5.24 -4.84 18.46
N ILE A 184 4.00 -4.87 18.90
CA ILE A 184 3.60 -4.37 20.22
C ILE A 184 4.31 -5.15 21.34
N LYS A 185 4.40 -6.47 21.22
CA LYS A 185 5.06 -7.36 22.16
C LYS A 185 6.59 -7.11 22.23
N GLU A 186 7.24 -6.97 21.08
CA GLU A 186 8.68 -6.68 21.00
C GLU A 186 9.03 -5.33 21.64
N LYS A 187 8.13 -4.34 21.52
CA LYS A 187 8.26 -3.04 22.18
C LYS A 187 7.91 -3.09 23.68
N LYS A 188 7.42 -4.19 24.20
CA LYS A 188 6.94 -4.35 25.60
C LYS A 188 5.83 -3.36 25.93
N TRP A 189 4.92 -3.13 25.01
CA TRP A 189 3.83 -2.17 25.17
C TRP A 189 2.51 -2.82 25.61
N ASP A 190 2.39 -4.12 25.48
CA ASP A 190 1.25 -4.91 25.94
C ASP A 190 1.20 -5.08 27.46
N ILE A 191 0.02 -5.39 27.98
CA ILE A 191 -0.23 -5.58 29.40
C ILE A 191 0.58 -6.75 29.94
N GLU A 192 0.74 -7.83 29.17
CA GLU A 192 1.49 -9.04 29.57
C GLU A 192 2.97 -8.75 29.86
N GLN A 193 3.52 -7.72 29.22
CA GLN A 193 4.93 -7.32 29.40
C GLN A 193 5.11 -6.04 30.24
N GLY A 194 4.06 -5.62 30.96
CA GLY A 194 4.08 -4.46 31.84
C GLY A 194 3.73 -3.12 31.16
N GLY A 195 3.35 -3.16 29.87
CA GLY A 195 2.79 -2.00 29.17
C GLY A 195 1.32 -1.75 29.49
N LYS A 196 0.64 -0.98 28.66
CA LYS A 196 -0.79 -0.60 28.89
C LYS A 196 -1.67 -0.79 27.65
N ILE A 197 -1.22 -1.55 26.65
CA ILE A 197 -2.00 -1.85 25.46
C ILE A 197 -2.62 -3.24 25.65
N ASP A 198 -3.95 -3.31 25.60
CA ASP A 198 -4.67 -4.58 25.64
C ASP A 198 -4.55 -5.26 24.27
N SER A 199 -4.03 -6.50 24.25
CA SER A 199 -3.88 -7.31 23.03
C SER A 199 -5.23 -7.69 22.39
N ASN A 200 -6.35 -7.62 23.15
CA ASN A 200 -7.68 -7.91 22.64
C ASN A 200 -8.24 -6.84 21.69
N LYS A 201 -7.66 -5.64 21.68
CA LYS A 201 -8.04 -4.58 20.76
C LYS A 201 -7.19 -4.50 19.49
N ILE A 202 -6.24 -5.44 19.31
CA ILE A 202 -5.32 -5.48 18.19
C ILE A 202 -5.80 -6.49 17.17
N PHE A 203 -6.07 -6.00 15.96
CA PHE A 203 -6.58 -6.81 14.84
C PHE A 203 -5.73 -6.59 13.58
N TYR A 204 -5.85 -7.53 12.66
CA TYR A 204 -5.21 -7.51 11.36
C TYR A 204 -6.25 -7.39 10.25
N ILE A 205 -6.14 -6.33 9.45
CA ILE A 205 -6.85 -6.17 8.18
C ILE A 205 -5.88 -5.59 7.18
N ASN A 206 -5.43 -6.43 6.25
CA ASN A 206 -4.44 -6.01 5.25
C ASN A 206 -5.04 -5.02 4.23
N ASN A 207 -4.17 -4.50 3.38
CA ASN A 207 -4.57 -3.90 2.11
C ASN A 207 -5.16 -4.99 1.20
N GLY A 208 -5.74 -4.62 0.06
CA GLY A 208 -6.46 -5.56 -0.77
C GLY A 208 -6.53 -5.17 -2.24
N VAL A 209 -7.44 -5.83 -2.90
CA VAL A 209 -7.86 -5.59 -4.28
C VAL A 209 -9.39 -5.61 -4.34
N ASP A 210 -9.99 -4.85 -5.23
CA ASP A 210 -11.41 -4.97 -5.56
C ASP A 210 -11.53 -5.98 -6.71
N LEU A 211 -12.01 -7.18 -6.42
CA LEU A 211 -12.07 -8.25 -7.41
C LEU A 211 -13.10 -7.97 -8.49
N LYS A 212 -14.22 -7.31 -8.16
CA LYS A 212 -15.24 -6.91 -9.14
C LYS A 212 -14.67 -5.92 -10.15
N ASP A 213 -13.99 -4.88 -9.65
CA ASP A 213 -13.33 -3.90 -10.51
C ASP A 213 -12.17 -4.51 -11.30
N PHE A 214 -11.40 -5.40 -10.68
CA PHE A 214 -10.28 -6.07 -11.34
C PHE A 214 -10.76 -6.88 -12.55
N ASP A 215 -11.80 -7.70 -12.38
CA ASP A 215 -12.34 -8.53 -13.44
C ASP A 215 -13.01 -7.69 -14.53
N PHE A 216 -13.78 -6.68 -14.15
CA PHE A 216 -14.39 -5.73 -15.08
C PHE A 216 -13.32 -5.02 -15.93
N ASN A 217 -12.28 -4.50 -15.29
CA ASN A 217 -11.19 -3.77 -15.95
C ASN A 217 -10.35 -4.68 -16.86
N THR A 218 -10.14 -5.94 -16.47
CA THR A 218 -9.43 -6.92 -17.31
C THR A 218 -10.13 -7.12 -18.67
N ILE A 219 -11.46 -7.10 -18.69
CA ILE A 219 -12.25 -7.34 -19.90
C ILE A 219 -12.40 -6.05 -20.71
N ASN A 220 -12.70 -4.94 -20.05
CA ASN A 220 -13.18 -3.72 -20.68
C ASN A 220 -12.09 -2.67 -20.96
N HIS A 221 -10.92 -2.76 -20.31
CA HIS A 221 -9.84 -1.79 -20.46
C HIS A 221 -8.57 -2.43 -20.99
N LYS A 222 -8.56 -2.74 -22.30
CA LYS A 222 -7.43 -3.38 -23.00
C LYS A 222 -6.43 -2.35 -23.50
N ILE A 223 -5.16 -2.72 -23.53
CA ILE A 223 -4.07 -1.94 -24.15
C ILE A 223 -3.66 -2.65 -25.43
N LYS A 224 -3.56 -1.91 -26.54
CA LYS A 224 -2.94 -2.42 -27.75
C LYS A 224 -1.41 -2.38 -27.59
N ASP A 225 -0.79 -3.52 -27.45
CA ASP A 225 0.66 -3.69 -27.27
C ASP A 225 1.06 -5.06 -27.83
N GLU A 226 1.74 -5.05 -28.97
CA GLU A 226 2.10 -6.28 -29.71
C GLU A 226 3.00 -7.20 -28.87
N ASP A 227 3.95 -6.63 -28.10
CA ASP A 227 4.80 -7.43 -27.23
C ASP A 227 3.99 -8.13 -26.13
N LEU A 228 3.00 -7.43 -25.57
CA LEU A 228 2.13 -7.95 -24.51
C LEU A 228 1.20 -9.05 -25.06
N GLU A 229 0.76 -8.94 -26.32
CA GLU A 229 -0.11 -9.92 -26.99
C GLU A 229 0.69 -11.12 -27.56
N ASN A 230 1.99 -11.04 -27.69
CA ASN A 230 2.79 -12.13 -28.21
C ASN A 230 2.79 -13.34 -27.27
N HIS A 231 2.06 -14.40 -27.66
CA HIS A 231 1.90 -15.61 -26.85
C HIS A 231 3.15 -16.51 -26.77
N ASN A 232 4.14 -16.29 -27.64
CA ASN A 232 5.39 -17.06 -27.63
C ASN A 232 6.34 -16.61 -26.52
N ASN A 233 6.11 -15.43 -25.92
CA ASN A 233 6.97 -14.89 -24.88
C ASN A 233 6.51 -15.35 -23.48
N PHE A 234 7.47 -15.78 -22.66
CA PHE A 234 7.32 -15.85 -21.22
C PHE A 234 7.52 -14.45 -20.63
N LYS A 235 6.43 -13.82 -20.20
CA LYS A 235 6.39 -12.41 -19.81
C LYS A 235 6.60 -12.24 -18.32
N VAL A 236 7.77 -11.76 -17.94
CA VAL A 236 8.12 -11.37 -16.57
C VAL A 236 7.74 -9.90 -16.40
N ILE A 237 6.73 -9.59 -15.59
CA ILE A 237 6.19 -8.24 -15.48
C ILE A 237 6.50 -7.62 -14.11
N TYR A 238 7.13 -6.45 -14.15
CA TYR A 238 7.20 -5.51 -13.03
C TYR A 238 6.33 -4.29 -13.31
N ILE A 239 5.45 -3.92 -12.38
CA ILE A 239 4.66 -2.69 -12.46
C ILE A 239 4.72 -1.93 -11.14
N GLY A 240 5.15 -0.66 -11.19
CA GLY A 240 5.24 0.20 -10.02
C GLY A 240 6.35 1.23 -10.07
N SER A 241 6.58 1.93 -8.96
CA SER A 241 7.64 2.95 -8.87
C SER A 241 9.04 2.34 -9.00
N ILE A 242 9.91 3.03 -9.74
CA ILE A 242 11.31 2.63 -9.98
C ILE A 242 12.20 3.51 -9.11
N ARG A 243 12.35 3.11 -7.84
CA ARG A 243 13.09 3.83 -6.80
C ARG A 243 13.98 2.88 -6.03
N LEU A 244 14.97 3.39 -5.33
CA LEU A 244 15.91 2.63 -4.48
C LEU A 244 15.20 1.59 -3.58
N ALA A 245 14.07 1.95 -2.99
CA ALA A 245 13.29 1.05 -2.12
C ALA A 245 12.70 -0.16 -2.85
N ASN A 246 12.57 -0.11 -4.18
CA ASN A 246 12.03 -1.20 -5.00
C ASN A 246 13.11 -2.09 -5.61
N ASN A 247 14.39 -1.74 -5.47
CA ASN A 247 15.55 -2.55 -5.90
C ASN A 247 15.40 -3.19 -7.30
N VAL A 248 14.94 -2.39 -8.29
CA VAL A 248 14.68 -2.88 -9.65
C VAL A 248 15.98 -3.25 -10.36
N MET A 249 17.13 -2.65 -9.97
CA MET A 249 18.44 -3.01 -10.51
C MET A 249 18.73 -4.52 -10.36
N GLN A 250 18.43 -5.12 -9.22
CA GLN A 250 18.63 -6.56 -9.01
C GLN A 250 17.82 -7.42 -10.01
N LEU A 251 16.62 -6.98 -10.40
CA LEU A 251 15.84 -7.63 -11.45
C LEU A 251 16.51 -7.49 -12.83
N ILE A 252 17.04 -6.30 -13.15
CA ILE A 252 17.75 -6.05 -14.40
C ILE A 252 19.00 -6.93 -14.51
N GLU A 253 19.78 -7.01 -13.43
CA GLU A 253 20.95 -7.89 -13.35
C GLU A 253 20.57 -9.37 -13.47
N ALA A 254 19.44 -9.79 -12.88
CA ALA A 254 18.93 -11.15 -13.06
C ALA A 254 18.51 -11.41 -14.53
N ALA A 255 17.90 -10.42 -15.18
CA ALA A 255 17.53 -10.53 -16.60
C ALA A 255 18.75 -10.61 -17.53
N GLU A 256 19.89 -10.01 -17.17
CA GLU A 256 21.16 -10.15 -17.92
C GLU A 256 21.61 -11.61 -18.01
N HIS A 257 21.45 -12.41 -16.92
CA HIS A 257 21.76 -13.84 -16.94
C HIS A 257 20.83 -14.68 -17.82
N LEU A 258 19.69 -14.15 -18.21
CA LEU A 258 18.67 -14.83 -19.03
C LEU A 258 18.58 -14.29 -20.46
N LYS A 259 19.50 -13.40 -20.89
CA LYS A 259 19.45 -12.70 -22.18
C LYS A 259 19.50 -13.63 -23.40
N ASP A 260 20.15 -14.80 -23.25
CA ASP A 260 20.29 -15.77 -24.33
C ASP A 260 19.04 -16.65 -24.53
N ILE A 261 18.07 -16.60 -23.61
CA ILE A 261 16.78 -17.29 -23.75
C ILE A 261 15.77 -16.35 -24.39
N LYS A 262 15.64 -16.46 -25.72
CA LYS A 262 14.89 -15.50 -26.56
C LYS A 262 13.44 -15.30 -26.16
N ASP A 263 12.82 -16.33 -25.59
CA ASP A 263 11.40 -16.33 -25.22
C ASP A 263 11.13 -15.66 -23.88
N ILE A 264 12.14 -15.45 -23.02
CA ILE A 264 11.96 -14.73 -21.77
C ILE A 264 12.08 -13.23 -22.01
N LYS A 265 11.00 -12.48 -21.76
CA LYS A 265 10.95 -11.02 -21.88
C LYS A 265 10.52 -10.37 -20.56
N PHE A 266 11.24 -9.32 -20.19
CA PHE A 266 10.98 -8.51 -19.00
C PHE A 266 10.30 -7.22 -19.41
N PHE A 267 9.10 -6.98 -18.90
CA PHE A 267 8.34 -5.75 -19.14
C PHE A 267 8.34 -4.90 -17.88
N ILE A 268 8.93 -3.73 -17.94
CA ILE A 268 9.10 -2.81 -16.81
C ILE A 268 8.17 -1.61 -16.99
N TYR A 269 7.06 -1.58 -16.25
CA TYR A 269 6.12 -0.46 -16.21
C TYR A 269 6.38 0.42 -15.01
N GLY A 270 6.34 1.74 -15.20
CA GLY A 270 6.44 2.71 -14.13
C GLY A 270 7.54 3.73 -14.32
N ASP A 271 7.66 4.64 -13.37
CA ASP A 271 8.65 5.73 -13.36
C ASP A 271 9.27 5.89 -11.97
N GLY A 272 10.34 6.67 -11.89
CA GLY A 272 11.04 6.99 -10.67
C GLY A 272 12.48 7.42 -10.90
N GLU A 273 13.15 7.78 -9.82
CA GLU A 273 14.49 8.38 -9.83
C GLU A 273 15.54 7.47 -10.52
N ASP A 274 15.39 6.15 -10.39
CA ASP A 274 16.37 5.18 -10.90
C ASP A 274 16.13 4.80 -12.38
N ARG A 275 14.96 5.13 -12.98
CA ARG A 275 14.59 4.64 -14.30
C ARG A 275 15.61 4.97 -15.37
N ALA A 276 16.04 6.23 -15.47
CA ALA A 276 17.00 6.66 -16.49
C ALA A 276 18.34 5.90 -16.37
N THR A 277 18.79 5.65 -15.14
CA THR A 277 20.01 4.86 -14.87
C THR A 277 19.84 3.42 -15.32
N LEU A 278 18.69 2.80 -15.08
CA LEU A 278 18.41 1.43 -15.50
C LEU A 278 18.31 1.31 -17.02
N GLU A 279 17.64 2.24 -17.70
CA GLU A 279 17.54 2.29 -19.17
C GLU A 279 18.94 2.42 -19.80
N LYS A 280 19.80 3.31 -19.25
CA LYS A 280 21.18 3.47 -19.69
C LYS A 280 21.99 2.18 -19.53
N PHE A 281 21.90 1.54 -18.34
CA PHE A 281 22.58 0.26 -18.08
C PHE A 281 22.16 -0.83 -19.08
N CYS A 282 20.85 -0.97 -19.36
CA CYS A 282 20.35 -1.93 -20.34
C CYS A 282 20.89 -1.69 -21.75
N ASN A 283 20.97 -0.42 -22.17
CA ASN A 283 21.52 -0.05 -23.48
C ASN A 283 23.01 -0.36 -23.58
N GLU A 284 23.81 0.00 -22.56
CA GLU A 284 25.26 -0.28 -22.51
C GLU A 284 25.55 -1.79 -22.54
N LYS A 285 24.72 -2.59 -21.90
CA LYS A 285 24.82 -4.08 -21.85
C LYS A 285 24.12 -4.78 -23.01
N GLN A 286 23.44 -4.04 -23.90
CA GLN A 286 22.64 -4.58 -25.03
C GLN A 286 21.61 -5.64 -24.60
N LEU A 287 20.88 -5.37 -23.51
CA LEU A 287 19.88 -6.28 -22.94
C LEU A 287 18.55 -6.20 -23.70
N ASN A 288 18.46 -6.89 -24.84
CA ASN A 288 17.27 -6.88 -25.72
C ASN A 288 16.09 -7.70 -25.18
N ASN A 289 16.25 -8.38 -24.06
CA ASN A 289 15.19 -9.09 -23.36
C ASN A 289 14.45 -8.22 -22.33
N ILE A 290 14.88 -6.96 -22.12
CA ILE A 290 14.26 -6.01 -21.19
C ILE A 290 13.60 -4.89 -21.98
N ILE A 291 12.32 -4.66 -21.74
CA ILE A 291 11.50 -3.68 -22.45
C ILE A 291 10.88 -2.73 -21.43
N PHE A 292 11.37 -1.49 -21.41
CA PHE A 292 10.75 -0.44 -20.61
C PHE A 292 9.48 0.05 -21.30
N LYS A 293 8.37 -0.12 -20.62
CA LYS A 293 7.04 0.25 -21.07
C LYS A 293 6.64 1.64 -20.56
N LYS A 294 5.37 2.00 -20.59
CA LYS A 294 4.86 3.30 -20.17
C LYS A 294 5.30 3.67 -18.75
N LYS A 295 5.73 4.91 -18.56
CA LYS A 295 6.08 5.51 -17.25
C LYS A 295 4.85 5.59 -16.34
N TRP A 296 3.71 5.91 -16.90
CA TRP A 296 2.43 6.00 -16.22
C TRP A 296 1.39 5.10 -16.90
N VAL A 297 0.71 4.32 -16.06
CA VAL A 297 -0.43 3.47 -16.48
C VAL A 297 -1.59 3.79 -15.55
N GLU A 298 -2.74 4.19 -16.11
CA GLU A 298 -3.95 4.34 -15.33
C GLU A 298 -4.36 3.02 -14.69
N LEU A 299 -4.82 3.06 -13.44
CA LEU A 299 -5.15 1.86 -12.66
C LEU A 299 -6.10 0.90 -13.38
N LYS A 300 -7.04 1.42 -14.15
CA LYS A 300 -8.00 0.60 -14.91
C LYS A 300 -7.37 -0.33 -15.96
N PHE A 301 -6.16 -0.01 -16.44
CA PHE A 301 -5.45 -0.86 -17.42
C PHE A 301 -4.52 -1.89 -16.78
N VAL A 302 -4.20 -1.73 -15.49
CA VAL A 302 -3.29 -2.63 -14.77
C VAL A 302 -3.79 -4.07 -14.76
N PRO A 303 -5.08 -4.37 -14.50
CA PRO A 303 -5.60 -5.73 -14.54
C PRO A 303 -5.37 -6.44 -15.88
N TYR A 304 -5.57 -5.73 -16.99
CA TYR A 304 -5.32 -6.29 -18.31
C TYR A 304 -3.84 -6.64 -18.53
N ILE A 305 -2.93 -5.73 -18.19
CA ILE A 305 -1.47 -5.99 -18.28
C ILE A 305 -1.11 -7.23 -17.47
N LEU A 306 -1.58 -7.33 -16.23
CA LEU A 306 -1.29 -8.45 -15.34
C LEU A 306 -1.89 -9.77 -15.81
N SER A 307 -3.05 -9.75 -16.48
CA SER A 307 -3.67 -10.94 -17.06
C SER A 307 -2.80 -11.57 -18.15
N LYS A 308 -1.97 -10.77 -18.83
CA LYS A 308 -1.04 -11.21 -19.88
C LYS A 308 0.31 -11.67 -19.36
N SER A 309 0.59 -11.51 -18.07
CA SER A 309 1.88 -11.93 -17.49
C SER A 309 2.00 -13.46 -17.43
N SER A 310 3.24 -13.94 -17.45
CA SER A 310 3.60 -15.30 -17.09
C SER A 310 4.13 -15.37 -15.66
N LEU A 311 4.77 -14.28 -15.18
CA LEU A 311 5.31 -14.16 -13.85
C LEU A 311 5.26 -12.69 -13.41
N ASN A 312 4.74 -12.40 -12.24
CA ASN A 312 4.73 -11.07 -11.64
C ASN A 312 5.88 -10.90 -10.65
N ILE A 313 6.53 -9.75 -10.72
CA ILE A 313 7.72 -9.45 -9.91
C ILE A 313 7.38 -8.49 -8.77
N LEU A 314 7.65 -8.94 -7.55
CA LEU A 314 7.49 -8.16 -6.33
C LEU A 314 8.85 -7.83 -5.72
N ASN A 315 9.44 -6.72 -6.17
CA ASN A 315 10.77 -6.31 -5.74
C ASN A 315 10.74 -5.25 -4.65
N TYR A 316 11.59 -5.44 -3.64
CA TYR A 316 11.87 -4.51 -2.56
C TYR A 316 13.31 -4.60 -2.09
N LYS A 317 13.79 -3.55 -1.45
CA LYS A 317 15.04 -3.59 -0.69
C LYS A 317 14.79 -4.35 0.62
N PRO A 318 15.61 -5.35 0.97
CA PRO A 318 15.50 -6.03 2.24
C PRO A 318 15.49 -5.06 3.41
N SER A 319 14.60 -5.30 4.37
CA SER A 319 14.45 -4.43 5.55
C SER A 319 13.97 -5.23 6.76
N SER A 320 14.49 -4.92 7.93
CA SER A 320 14.11 -5.58 9.18
C SER A 320 12.63 -5.44 9.55
N ILE A 321 11.91 -4.48 8.95
CA ILE A 321 10.49 -4.29 9.19
C ILE A 321 9.63 -5.42 8.58
N LEU A 322 10.15 -6.13 7.58
CA LEU A 322 9.47 -7.26 6.93
C LEU A 322 9.25 -8.45 7.88
N ARG A 323 9.90 -8.48 9.04
CA ARG A 323 9.60 -9.47 10.09
C ARG A 323 8.18 -9.35 10.67
N TYR A 324 7.53 -8.22 10.49
CA TYR A 324 6.14 -8.03 10.88
C TYR A 324 5.15 -8.29 9.72
N GLY A 325 5.64 -8.74 8.58
CA GLY A 325 4.86 -8.94 7.37
C GLY A 325 4.83 -7.70 6.47
N GLY A 326 4.05 -7.78 5.42
CA GLY A 326 3.93 -6.73 4.41
C GLY A 326 2.48 -6.43 4.00
N SER A 327 2.27 -5.23 3.48
CA SER A 327 0.98 -4.75 3.02
C SER A 327 1.09 -4.04 1.65
N GLN A 328 1.86 -4.64 0.76
CA GLN A 328 2.13 -4.07 -0.55
C GLN A 328 0.93 -4.24 -1.49
N SER A 329 0.29 -3.15 -1.88
CA SER A 329 -0.91 -3.16 -2.74
C SER A 329 -0.73 -3.93 -4.05
N LYS A 330 0.48 -3.94 -4.63
CA LYS A 330 0.80 -4.69 -5.85
C LYS A 330 0.58 -6.20 -5.70
N SER A 331 0.92 -6.78 -4.54
CA SER A 331 0.83 -8.23 -4.34
C SER A 331 -0.61 -8.73 -4.46
N PHE A 332 -1.59 -7.95 -4.02
CA PHE A 332 -3.01 -8.33 -4.11
C PHE A 332 -3.53 -8.28 -5.56
N GLN A 333 -3.09 -7.29 -6.34
CA GLN A 333 -3.40 -7.26 -7.79
C GLN A 333 -2.72 -8.40 -8.54
N TYR A 334 -1.48 -8.76 -8.15
CA TYR A 334 -0.78 -9.92 -8.71
C TYR A 334 -1.51 -11.23 -8.40
N MET A 335 -1.99 -11.41 -7.16
CA MET A 335 -2.85 -12.54 -6.81
C MET A 335 -4.13 -12.57 -7.64
N ALA A 336 -4.81 -11.42 -7.76
CA ALA A 336 -6.06 -11.31 -8.53
C ALA A 336 -5.87 -11.66 -10.02
N SER A 337 -4.68 -11.42 -10.59
CA SER A 337 -4.37 -11.82 -11.97
C SER A 337 -4.30 -13.33 -12.18
N GLY A 338 -4.25 -14.13 -11.11
CA GLY A 338 -4.10 -15.58 -11.19
C GLY A 338 -2.76 -15.98 -11.82
N LYS A 339 -1.68 -15.25 -11.55
CA LYS A 339 -0.34 -15.53 -12.06
C LYS A 339 0.65 -15.72 -10.92
N PRO A 340 1.70 -16.53 -11.10
CA PRO A 340 2.74 -16.71 -10.11
C PRO A 340 3.42 -15.38 -9.73
N ILE A 341 3.93 -15.32 -8.50
CA ILE A 341 4.66 -14.15 -7.97
C ILE A 341 6.08 -14.58 -7.58
N CYS A 342 7.08 -13.83 -8.04
CA CYS A 342 8.45 -13.96 -7.56
C CYS A 342 8.85 -12.69 -6.82
N ALA A 343 9.17 -12.82 -5.53
CA ALA A 343 9.61 -11.73 -4.67
C ALA A 343 11.08 -11.91 -4.28
N ASN A 344 11.86 -10.81 -4.36
CA ASN A 344 13.27 -10.81 -3.97
C ASN A 344 13.51 -10.54 -2.49
N VAL A 345 12.49 -10.66 -1.67
CA VAL A 345 12.58 -10.44 -0.23
C VAL A 345 11.87 -11.56 0.52
N LYS A 346 12.46 -11.95 1.64
CA LYS A 346 11.82 -12.82 2.62
C LYS A 346 11.07 -11.96 3.63
N MET A 347 9.84 -12.32 3.96
CA MET A 347 9.05 -11.66 5.00
C MET A 347 8.32 -12.69 5.85
N ASN A 348 8.12 -12.39 7.13
CA ASN A 348 7.23 -13.22 7.94
C ASN A 348 5.78 -13.00 7.50
N TYR A 349 4.92 -13.96 7.75
CA TYR A 349 3.50 -13.91 7.33
C TYR A 349 3.33 -13.70 5.81
N CYS A 350 4.27 -14.24 5.02
CA CYS A 350 4.30 -14.05 3.58
C CYS A 350 3.10 -14.73 2.89
N PRO A 351 2.20 -13.98 2.23
CA PRO A 351 1.08 -14.60 1.53
C PRO A 351 1.53 -15.48 0.37
N ILE A 352 2.70 -15.19 -0.25
CA ILE A 352 3.22 -15.97 -1.37
C ILE A 352 3.52 -17.41 -0.93
N GLU A 353 4.18 -17.59 0.23
CA GLU A 353 4.46 -18.89 0.82
C GLU A 353 3.19 -19.53 1.40
N LYS A 354 2.40 -18.76 2.17
CA LYS A 354 1.18 -19.22 2.85
C LYS A 354 0.18 -19.89 1.90
N PHE A 355 0.07 -19.38 0.67
CA PHE A 355 -0.89 -19.87 -0.32
C PHE A 355 -0.26 -20.66 -1.47
N ASN A 356 1.05 -20.91 -1.43
CA ASN A 356 1.79 -21.59 -2.50
C ASN A 356 1.55 -20.94 -3.88
N ILE A 357 1.81 -19.63 -3.99
CA ILE A 357 1.53 -18.84 -5.19
C ILE A 357 2.80 -18.32 -5.88
N GLY A 358 3.97 -18.78 -5.45
CA GLY A 358 5.24 -18.37 -6.03
C GLY A 358 6.43 -18.59 -5.10
N ILE A 359 7.45 -17.75 -5.28
CA ILE A 359 8.70 -17.75 -4.50
C ILE A 359 8.88 -16.40 -3.83
N ALA A 360 9.25 -16.38 -2.54
CA ALA A 360 9.59 -15.18 -1.79
C ALA A 360 10.86 -15.43 -0.97
N GLU A 361 12.00 -15.03 -1.52
CA GLU A 361 13.32 -15.30 -0.94
C GLU A 361 14.23 -14.06 -1.05
N GLU A 362 15.16 -13.92 -0.12
CA GLU A 362 16.25 -12.97 -0.23
C GLU A 362 17.40 -13.65 -0.97
N PHE A 363 17.49 -13.37 -2.29
CA PHE A 363 18.52 -13.95 -3.16
C PHE A 363 19.90 -13.36 -2.85
N LYS A 364 20.91 -14.22 -2.76
CA LYS A 364 22.30 -13.83 -2.49
C LYS A 364 22.89 -12.94 -3.58
N ASP A 365 22.53 -13.26 -4.83
CA ASP A 365 23.00 -12.54 -6.01
C ASP A 365 21.96 -12.57 -7.14
N SER A 366 22.23 -11.85 -8.21
CA SER A 366 21.37 -11.78 -9.40
C SER A 366 21.25 -13.11 -10.15
N LYS A 367 22.23 -14.00 -10.04
CA LYS A 367 22.20 -15.33 -10.67
C LYS A 367 21.21 -16.26 -9.97
N GLU A 368 21.19 -16.23 -8.63
CA GLU A 368 20.20 -17.01 -7.85
C GLU A 368 18.78 -16.51 -8.18
N TYR A 369 18.60 -15.19 -8.27
CA TYR A 369 17.32 -14.62 -8.68
C TYR A 369 16.93 -15.01 -10.12
N ALA A 370 17.86 -15.00 -11.05
CA ALA A 370 17.64 -15.49 -12.40
C ALA A 370 17.23 -16.97 -12.44
N ASN A 371 17.84 -17.82 -11.61
CA ASN A 371 17.47 -19.22 -11.49
C ASN A 371 16.04 -19.41 -10.95
N ALA A 372 15.62 -18.59 -9.99
CA ALA A 372 14.23 -18.60 -9.50
C ALA A 372 13.24 -18.23 -10.63
N ILE A 373 13.53 -17.19 -11.42
CA ILE A 373 12.71 -16.82 -12.58
C ILE A 373 12.69 -17.95 -13.63
N LEU A 374 13.85 -18.56 -13.90
CA LEU A 374 14.01 -19.66 -14.86
C LEU A 374 13.22 -20.90 -14.42
N SER A 375 13.08 -21.14 -13.13
CA SER A 375 12.30 -22.27 -12.62
C SER A 375 10.82 -22.19 -13.03
N PHE A 376 10.22 -20.98 -13.03
CA PHE A 376 8.86 -20.78 -13.53
C PHE A 376 8.76 -20.98 -15.05
N TYR A 377 9.75 -20.56 -15.81
CA TYR A 377 9.79 -20.78 -17.27
C TYR A 377 9.85 -22.29 -17.62
N LYS A 378 10.60 -23.06 -16.84
CA LYS A 378 10.77 -24.51 -17.03
C LYS A 378 9.69 -25.35 -16.35
N MET A 379 8.81 -24.74 -15.59
CA MET A 379 7.79 -25.43 -14.82
C MET A 379 6.82 -26.20 -15.72
N ASN A 380 6.44 -27.41 -15.33
CA ASN A 380 5.45 -28.14 -16.08
C ASN A 380 4.06 -27.48 -15.99
N LYS A 381 3.24 -27.69 -17.03
CA LYS A 381 1.93 -27.03 -17.16
C LYS A 381 0.99 -27.28 -15.99
N LYS A 382 0.99 -28.48 -15.41
CA LYS A 382 0.10 -28.86 -14.30
C LYS A 382 0.45 -28.06 -13.05
N GLU A 383 1.72 -28.02 -12.71
CA GLU A 383 2.24 -27.28 -11.55
C GLU A 383 1.99 -25.77 -11.70
N TYR A 384 2.32 -25.22 -12.86
CA TYR A 384 2.08 -23.81 -13.18
C TYR A 384 0.58 -23.45 -13.04
N THR A 385 -0.31 -24.27 -13.60
CA THR A 385 -1.76 -24.03 -13.51
C THR A 385 -2.26 -24.10 -12.06
N THR A 386 -1.69 -24.98 -11.24
CA THR A 386 -2.02 -25.07 -9.81
C THR A 386 -1.65 -23.78 -9.09
N ILE A 387 -0.45 -23.25 -9.31
CA ILE A 387 -0.01 -21.96 -8.72
C ILE A 387 -0.92 -20.82 -9.17
N CYS A 388 -1.29 -20.77 -10.45
CA CYS A 388 -2.22 -19.78 -10.97
C CYS A 388 -3.59 -19.82 -10.27
N SER A 389 -4.15 -21.01 -10.11
CA SER A 389 -5.43 -21.22 -9.40
C SER A 389 -5.34 -20.81 -7.94
N ASN A 390 -4.24 -21.17 -7.26
CA ASN A 390 -3.98 -20.80 -5.89
C ASN A 390 -3.89 -19.27 -5.74
N ALA A 391 -3.20 -18.59 -6.66
CA ALA A 391 -3.06 -17.12 -6.64
C ALA A 391 -4.42 -16.44 -6.74
N ARG A 392 -5.26 -16.85 -7.69
CA ARG A 392 -6.61 -16.30 -7.82
C ARG A 392 -7.46 -16.54 -6.57
N LYS A 393 -7.47 -17.77 -6.05
CA LYS A 393 -8.20 -18.13 -4.82
C LYS A 393 -7.67 -17.37 -3.60
N ALA A 394 -6.35 -17.17 -3.48
CA ALA A 394 -5.76 -16.41 -2.40
C ALA A 394 -6.25 -14.96 -2.38
N SER A 395 -6.47 -14.35 -3.57
CA SER A 395 -6.93 -12.97 -3.67
C SER A 395 -8.31 -12.72 -3.05
N GLU A 396 -9.16 -13.74 -2.96
CA GLU A 396 -10.49 -13.65 -2.34
C GLU A 396 -10.41 -13.27 -0.85
N ASN A 397 -9.33 -13.67 -0.15
CA ASN A 397 -9.10 -13.30 1.24
C ASN A 397 -8.78 -11.82 1.44
N TYR A 398 -8.41 -11.14 0.35
CA TYR A 398 -7.98 -9.75 0.32
C TYR A 398 -8.91 -8.87 -0.54
N ASP A 399 -10.13 -9.34 -0.82
CA ASP A 399 -11.15 -8.51 -1.46
C ASP A 399 -11.58 -7.38 -0.53
N TYR A 400 -11.61 -6.14 -1.02
CA TYR A 400 -12.01 -4.98 -0.21
C TYR A 400 -13.42 -5.10 0.37
N GLU A 401 -14.35 -5.77 -0.29
CA GLU A 401 -15.69 -6.03 0.24
C GLU A 401 -15.59 -6.89 1.51
N LEU A 402 -14.86 -8.01 1.45
CA LEU A 402 -14.63 -8.90 2.59
C LEU A 402 -13.85 -8.20 3.71
N LEU A 403 -12.78 -7.47 3.35
CA LEU A 403 -11.97 -6.74 4.34
C LEU A 403 -12.78 -5.67 5.06
N THR A 404 -13.70 -4.99 4.34
CA THR A 404 -14.58 -3.99 4.95
C THR A 404 -15.66 -4.65 5.81
N THR A 405 -16.18 -5.80 5.43
CA THR A 405 -17.09 -6.59 6.27
C THR A 405 -16.44 -6.94 7.60
N ARG A 406 -15.20 -7.45 7.59
CA ARG A 406 -14.43 -7.70 8.82
C ARG A 406 -14.20 -6.42 9.64
N TYR A 407 -13.94 -5.30 8.97
CA TYR A 407 -13.81 -4.01 9.64
C TYR A 407 -15.10 -3.60 10.34
N ILE A 408 -16.26 -3.77 9.70
CA ILE A 408 -17.58 -3.49 10.28
C ILE A 408 -17.86 -4.36 11.51
N GLU A 409 -17.52 -5.65 11.44
CA GLU A 409 -17.64 -6.56 12.57
C GLU A 409 -16.83 -6.07 13.78
N LEU A 410 -15.63 -5.54 13.56
CA LEU A 410 -14.77 -5.03 14.62
C LEU A 410 -15.32 -3.73 15.24
N ILE A 411 -15.73 -2.77 14.41
CA ILE A 411 -16.26 -1.49 14.93
C ILE A 411 -17.61 -1.64 15.63
N ASN A 412 -18.36 -2.69 15.34
CA ASN A 412 -19.63 -2.99 16.05
C ASN A 412 -19.40 -3.63 17.43
N ARG A 413 -18.17 -4.03 17.79
CA ARG A 413 -17.82 -4.57 19.11
C ARG A 413 -17.52 -3.48 20.14
N ILE A 414 -17.34 -2.23 19.70
CA ILE A 414 -16.90 -1.11 20.54
C ILE A 414 -18.02 0.00 20.70
#